data_4537b41484f99102b13bc78bc61b4d59
#
_entry.id   4537b41484f99102b13bc78bc61b4d59
#
_cell.length_a   1.000
_cell.length_b   1.000
_cell.length_c   1.000
_cell.angle_alpha   90.00
_cell.angle_beta   90.00
_cell.angle_gamma   90.00
#
_symmetry.space_group_name_H-M   'P 1'
#
loop_
_entity.id
_entity.type
_entity.pdbx_description
1 polymer ?
#
loop_
_entity_poly.entity_id
_entity_poly.type
_entity_poly.pdbx_seq_one_letter_code
_entity_poly.pdbx_strand_id
1 'polypeptide(L)'
;MVKKNVMLSEKVAEQILKMITIEKKFNIGDKLPNENELSEELGVSRTTLREAVKFLIAHNVLEIKRGKGTYVADNKDLNEDYGLSELENLVMDSMDFFETRIMLEPTMANYAAKRATVDDIKELERIDSIINE
;
A
#
# COMPACT_ATOMS: atom_id res chain seq x y z
N MET A 1 13.10 -21.89 -9.20
CA MET A 1 12.97 -20.78 -10.15
C MET A 1 11.66 -20.01 -10.03
N VAL A 2 10.53 -20.71 -9.97
CA VAL A 2 9.21 -20.04 -9.84
C VAL A 2 9.10 -19.19 -8.56
N LYS A 3 9.58 -19.68 -7.42
CA LYS A 3 9.57 -18.93 -6.15
C LYS A 3 10.38 -17.63 -6.19
N LYS A 4 11.52 -17.62 -6.89
CA LYS A 4 12.39 -16.44 -6.99
C LYS A 4 11.74 -15.31 -7.81
N ASN A 5 11.03 -15.68 -8.87
CA ASN A 5 10.32 -14.71 -9.71
C ASN A 5 9.08 -14.13 -9.01
N VAL A 6 8.37 -14.94 -8.24
CA VAL A 6 7.23 -14.49 -7.43
C VAL A 6 7.70 -13.51 -6.36
N MET A 7 8.77 -13.83 -5.63
CA MET A 7 9.34 -12.92 -4.63
C MET A 7 9.82 -11.59 -5.23
N LEU A 8 10.36 -11.62 -6.45
CA LEU A 8 10.80 -10.41 -7.12
C LEU A 8 9.62 -9.56 -7.58
N SER A 9 8.59 -10.16 -8.13
CA SER A 9 7.37 -9.45 -8.54
C SER A 9 6.61 -8.85 -7.34
N GLU A 10 6.60 -9.52 -6.21
CA GLU A 10 6.04 -8.98 -4.96
C GLU A 10 6.80 -7.74 -4.50
N LYS A 11 8.13 -7.78 -4.51
CA LYS A 11 8.97 -6.61 -4.18
C LYS A 11 8.72 -5.43 -5.12
N VAL A 12 8.55 -5.70 -6.39
CA VAL A 12 8.21 -4.67 -7.39
C VAL A 12 6.82 -4.09 -7.11
N ALA A 13 5.85 -4.93 -6.78
CA ALA A 13 4.50 -4.48 -6.39
C ALA A 13 4.55 -3.59 -5.15
N GLU A 14 5.29 -3.97 -4.12
CA GLU A 14 5.50 -3.16 -2.93
C GLU A 14 6.16 -1.82 -3.26
N GLN A 15 7.12 -1.80 -4.16
CA GLN A 15 7.80 -0.58 -4.57
C GLN A 15 6.86 0.37 -5.31
N ILE A 16 6.05 -0.13 -6.23
CA ILE A 16 5.02 0.67 -6.92
C ILE A 16 4.02 1.23 -5.90
N LEU A 17 3.62 0.39 -4.96
CA LEU A 17 2.70 0.79 -3.90
C LEU A 17 3.27 1.93 -3.05
N LYS A 18 4.54 1.87 -2.68
CA LYS A 18 5.22 2.97 -1.97
C LYS A 18 5.25 4.25 -2.78
N MET A 19 5.46 4.15 -4.09
CA MET A 19 5.44 5.30 -4.99
C MET A 19 4.07 6.00 -5.00
N ILE A 20 3.00 5.25 -4.80
CA ILE A 20 1.64 5.79 -4.74
C ILE A 20 1.32 6.34 -3.34
N THR A 21 1.59 5.56 -2.30
CA THR A 21 1.09 5.84 -0.95
C THR A 21 2.03 6.73 -0.12
N ILE A 22 3.32 6.52 -0.21
CA ILE A 22 4.32 7.19 0.63
C ILE A 22 4.99 8.33 -0.13
N GLU A 23 5.57 8.03 -1.28
CA GLU A 23 6.30 9.02 -2.09
C GLU A 23 5.38 9.99 -2.82
N LYS A 24 4.11 9.64 -2.98
CA LYS A 24 3.11 10.42 -3.71
C LYS A 24 3.55 10.80 -5.13
N LYS A 25 4.37 9.95 -5.73
CA LYS A 25 4.81 10.12 -7.12
C LYS A 25 3.67 9.99 -8.11
N PHE A 26 2.71 9.12 -7.80
CA PHE A 26 1.47 8.93 -8.53
C PHE A 26 0.29 9.13 -7.59
N ASN A 27 -0.68 9.90 -8.02
CA ASN A 27 -1.92 10.13 -7.28
C ASN A 27 -3.05 9.25 -7.86
N ILE A 28 -4.16 9.17 -7.13
CA ILE A 28 -5.36 8.48 -7.61
C ILE A 28 -5.78 9.04 -8.97
N GLY A 29 -6.02 8.15 -9.92
CA GLY A 29 -6.40 8.52 -11.28
C GLY A 29 -5.25 8.83 -12.22
N ASP A 30 -4.02 8.91 -11.74
CA ASP A 30 -2.85 9.17 -12.58
C ASP A 30 -2.52 7.95 -13.44
N LYS A 31 -2.06 8.24 -14.65
CA LYS A 31 -1.53 7.24 -15.56
C LYS A 31 -0.09 6.88 -15.16
N LEU A 32 0.19 5.58 -15.05
CA LEU A 32 1.57 5.10 -14.87
C LEU A 32 2.36 5.24 -16.17
N PRO A 33 3.70 5.35 -16.10
CA PRO A 33 4.56 5.21 -17.26
C PRO A 33 4.29 3.89 -17.99
N ASN A 34 4.61 3.81 -19.26
CA ASN A 34 4.46 2.57 -20.01
C ASN A 34 5.38 1.48 -19.45
N GLU A 35 5.11 0.24 -19.82
CA GLU A 35 5.84 -0.94 -19.34
C GLU A 35 7.35 -0.83 -19.54
N ASN A 36 7.80 -0.32 -20.70
CA ASN A 36 9.23 -0.15 -20.99
C ASN A 36 9.87 0.88 -20.06
N GLU A 37 9.26 2.05 -19.94
CA GLU A 37 9.75 3.13 -19.08
C GLU A 37 9.79 2.71 -17.61
N LEU A 38 8.72 2.10 -17.13
CA LEU A 38 8.62 1.70 -15.73
C LEU A 38 9.58 0.54 -15.40
N SER A 39 9.76 -0.42 -16.30
CA SER A 39 10.70 -1.51 -16.10
C SER A 39 12.16 -1.01 -16.06
N GLU A 40 12.50 -0.03 -16.89
CA GLU A 40 13.81 0.61 -16.86
C GLU A 40 14.03 1.39 -15.57
N GLU A 41 13.05 2.18 -15.17
CA GLU A 41 13.11 2.97 -13.91
C GLU A 41 13.29 2.09 -12.68
N LEU A 42 12.60 0.96 -12.63
CA LEU A 42 12.67 0.01 -11.51
C LEU A 42 13.81 -1.00 -11.64
N GLY A 43 14.50 -1.04 -12.77
CA GLY A 43 15.62 -1.96 -12.99
C GLY A 43 15.20 -3.44 -13.01
N VAL A 44 14.03 -3.75 -13.53
CA VAL A 44 13.48 -5.10 -13.58
C VAL A 44 13.05 -5.48 -15.00
N SER A 45 12.87 -6.79 -15.24
CA SER A 45 12.37 -7.26 -16.53
C SER A 45 10.90 -6.87 -16.73
N ARG A 46 10.48 -6.75 -17.98
CA ARG A 46 9.08 -6.49 -18.33
C ARG A 46 8.15 -7.58 -17.82
N THR A 47 8.61 -8.83 -17.84
CA THR A 47 7.84 -9.96 -17.31
C THR A 47 7.57 -9.82 -15.82
N THR A 48 8.61 -9.49 -15.04
CA THR A 48 8.47 -9.24 -13.60
C THR A 48 7.54 -8.06 -13.32
N LEU A 49 7.68 -6.98 -14.07
CA LEU A 49 6.80 -5.83 -13.94
C LEU A 49 5.34 -6.19 -14.26
N ARG A 50 5.08 -6.96 -15.30
CA ARG A 50 3.72 -7.40 -15.66
C ARG A 50 3.07 -8.20 -14.54
N GLU A 51 3.81 -9.12 -13.92
CA GLU A 51 3.30 -9.90 -12.80
C GLU A 51 2.98 -9.01 -11.60
N ALA A 52 3.84 -8.04 -11.29
CA ALA A 52 3.59 -7.07 -10.24
C ALA A 52 2.35 -6.21 -10.53
N VAL A 53 2.20 -5.73 -11.75
CA VAL A 53 1.03 -4.94 -12.18
C VAL A 53 -0.26 -5.76 -12.11
N LYS A 54 -0.24 -7.01 -12.57
CA LYS A 54 -1.40 -7.93 -12.46
C LYS A 54 -1.82 -8.12 -11.00
N PHE A 55 -0.86 -8.28 -10.11
CA PHE A 55 -1.10 -8.41 -8.69
C PHE A 55 -1.80 -7.16 -8.14
N LEU A 56 -1.30 -5.97 -8.46
CA LEU A 56 -1.89 -4.71 -8.02
C LEU A 56 -3.27 -4.45 -8.63
N ILE A 57 -3.53 -4.92 -9.84
CA ILE A 57 -4.86 -4.86 -10.46
C ILE A 57 -5.83 -5.79 -9.73
N ALA A 58 -5.40 -7.01 -9.39
CA ALA A 58 -6.21 -7.96 -8.63
C ALA A 58 -6.60 -7.41 -7.26
N HIS A 59 -5.76 -6.57 -6.66
CA HIS A 59 -6.02 -5.90 -5.38
C HIS A 59 -6.64 -4.51 -5.51
N ASN A 60 -7.14 -4.15 -6.68
CA ASN A 60 -7.81 -2.86 -6.94
C ASN A 60 -6.95 -1.61 -6.67
N VAL A 61 -5.63 -1.74 -6.68
CA VAL A 61 -4.68 -0.62 -6.57
C VAL A 61 -4.48 0.06 -7.92
N LEU A 62 -4.42 -0.74 -8.98
CA LEU A 62 -4.29 -0.28 -10.37
C LEU A 62 -5.47 -0.75 -11.19
N GLU A 63 -5.75 -0.03 -12.27
CA GLU A 63 -6.75 -0.42 -13.26
C GLU A 63 -6.21 -0.23 -14.68
N ILE A 64 -6.62 -1.11 -15.59
CA ILE A 64 -6.31 -0.97 -17.00
C ILE A 64 -7.48 -0.29 -17.70
N LYS A 65 -7.21 0.84 -18.36
CA LYS A 65 -8.15 1.48 -19.27
C LYS A 65 -7.77 1.10 -20.69
N ARG A 66 -8.61 0.26 -21.30
CA ARG A 66 -8.35 -0.32 -22.61
C ARG A 66 -7.99 0.74 -23.66
N GLY A 67 -6.85 0.57 -24.33
CA GLY A 67 -6.34 1.51 -25.33
C GLY A 67 -5.73 2.79 -24.78
N LYS A 68 -5.73 2.97 -23.45
CA LYS A 68 -5.20 4.18 -22.79
C LYS A 68 -4.00 3.91 -21.86
N GLY A 69 -3.95 2.76 -21.22
CA GLY A 69 -2.84 2.34 -20.33
C GLY A 69 -3.27 1.91 -18.96
N THR A 70 -2.32 1.90 -18.04
CA THR A 70 -2.52 1.54 -16.65
C THR A 70 -2.58 2.79 -15.78
N TYR A 71 -3.57 2.85 -14.89
CA TYR A 71 -3.86 4.00 -14.04
C TYR A 71 -3.92 3.58 -12.58
N VAL A 72 -3.63 4.51 -11.70
CA VAL A 72 -3.94 4.32 -10.27
C VAL A 72 -5.46 4.31 -10.12
N ALA A 73 -6.00 3.24 -9.54
CA ALA A 73 -7.43 3.04 -9.45
C ALA A 73 -8.09 4.12 -8.60
N ASP A 74 -9.24 4.59 -9.05
CA ASP A 74 -10.10 5.50 -8.31
C ASP A 74 -11.29 4.71 -7.77
N ASN A 75 -11.14 4.18 -6.57
CA ASN A 75 -12.11 3.30 -5.93
C ASN A 75 -13.17 4.08 -5.13
N LYS A 76 -13.64 5.21 -5.66
CA LYS A 76 -14.65 6.04 -5.00
C LYS A 76 -15.95 5.30 -4.65
N ASP A 77 -16.21 4.19 -5.33
CA ASP A 77 -17.41 3.40 -5.13
C ASP A 77 -17.25 2.27 -4.09
N LEU A 78 -16.04 2.01 -3.63
CA LEU A 78 -15.77 1.04 -2.59
C LEU A 78 -15.62 1.81 -1.27
N ASN A 79 -16.62 1.74 -0.42
CA ASN A 79 -16.62 2.25 0.96
C ASN A 79 -15.25 2.77 1.41
N GLU A 80 -15.08 4.01 1.62
CA GLU A 80 -13.93 4.80 2.13
C GLU A 80 -12.62 4.06 2.55
N ASP A 81 -12.52 2.76 2.31
CA ASP A 81 -11.38 1.93 2.68
C ASP A 81 -10.20 2.05 1.68
N TYR A 82 -10.38 2.69 0.55
CA TYR A 82 -9.33 2.94 -0.46
C TYR A 82 -8.33 1.79 -0.67
N GLY A 83 -8.73 0.55 -0.40
CA GLY A 83 -7.84 -0.61 -0.45
C GLY A 83 -6.83 -0.70 0.69
N LEU A 84 -6.97 0.11 1.75
CA LEU A 84 -6.07 0.09 2.91
C LEU A 84 -6.07 -1.26 3.62
N SER A 85 -7.20 -1.93 3.71
CA SER A 85 -7.27 -3.27 4.30
C SER A 85 -6.58 -4.32 3.43
N GLU A 86 -6.65 -4.19 2.12
CA GLU A 86 -5.91 -5.07 1.19
C GLU A 86 -4.43 -4.73 1.16
N LEU A 87 -4.09 -3.45 1.30
CA LEU A 87 -2.74 -2.98 1.54
C LEU A 87 -2.17 -3.55 2.84
N GLU A 88 -2.92 -3.54 3.91
CA GLU A 88 -2.54 -4.19 5.16
C GLU A 88 -2.28 -5.68 4.96
N ASN A 89 -3.13 -6.39 4.23
CA ASN A 89 -2.92 -7.80 3.94
C ASN A 89 -1.67 -8.05 3.10
N LEU A 90 -1.42 -7.21 2.10
CA LEU A 90 -0.21 -7.26 1.27
C LEU A 90 1.07 -7.05 2.06
N VAL A 91 1.03 -6.13 3.00
CA VAL A 91 2.18 -5.76 3.83
C VAL A 91 2.28 -6.68 5.05
N MET A 92 1.16 -7.21 5.55
CA MET A 92 1.13 -8.15 6.67
C MET A 92 1.68 -9.53 6.35
N ASP A 93 1.74 -9.91 5.07
CA ASP A 93 2.43 -11.13 4.63
C ASP A 93 3.96 -10.99 4.67
N SER A 94 4.47 -9.80 4.97
CA SER A 94 5.89 -9.54 5.12
C SER A 94 6.31 -9.64 6.59
N MET A 95 7.17 -10.60 6.93
CA MET A 95 7.76 -10.73 8.26
C MET A 95 8.48 -9.47 8.71
N ASP A 96 9.13 -8.77 7.77
CA ASP A 96 9.84 -7.52 8.02
C ASP A 96 8.90 -6.42 8.52
N PHE A 97 7.69 -6.38 8.00
CA PHE A 97 6.68 -5.42 8.44
C PHE A 97 6.22 -5.71 9.89
N PHE A 98 5.99 -6.98 10.20
CA PHE A 98 5.65 -7.40 11.55
C PHE A 98 6.74 -7.05 12.55
N GLU A 99 7.99 -7.33 12.21
CA GLU A 99 9.14 -6.96 13.04
C GLU A 99 9.22 -5.45 13.24
N THR A 100 9.03 -4.68 12.18
CA THR A 100 9.02 -3.22 12.24
C THR A 100 7.92 -2.70 13.18
N ARG A 101 6.73 -3.25 13.12
CA ARG A 101 5.63 -2.90 14.02
C ARG A 101 5.96 -3.20 15.47
N ILE A 102 6.48 -4.39 15.75
CA ILE A 102 6.88 -4.81 17.11
C ILE A 102 7.95 -3.88 17.68
N MET A 103 8.86 -3.40 16.86
CA MET A 103 9.91 -2.46 17.27
C MET A 103 9.40 -1.04 17.50
N LEU A 104 8.48 -0.57 16.67
CA LEU A 104 8.05 0.84 16.66
C LEU A 104 6.80 1.13 17.48
N GLU A 105 5.79 0.27 17.43
CA GLU A 105 4.50 0.54 18.06
C GLU A 105 4.56 0.73 19.58
N PRO A 106 5.28 -0.10 20.36
CA PRO A 106 5.39 0.13 21.79
C PRO A 106 6.05 1.48 22.15
N THR A 107 7.08 1.86 21.39
CA THR A 107 7.77 3.14 21.56
C THR A 107 6.87 4.30 21.20
N MET A 108 6.15 4.20 20.08
CA MET A 108 5.18 5.21 19.64
C MET A 108 4.05 5.37 20.67
N ALA A 109 3.52 4.27 21.18
CA ALA A 109 2.48 4.29 22.21
C ALA A 109 2.97 4.96 23.51
N ASN A 110 4.21 4.69 23.92
CA ASN A 110 4.80 5.31 25.09
C ASN A 110 4.94 6.83 24.94
N TYR A 111 5.43 7.30 23.79
CA TYR A 111 5.51 8.74 23.50
C TYR A 111 4.14 9.39 23.41
N ALA A 112 3.19 8.74 22.76
CA ALA A 112 1.82 9.23 22.66
C ALA A 112 1.19 9.38 24.05
N ALA A 113 1.36 8.40 24.94
CA ALA A 113 0.85 8.45 26.32
C ALA A 113 1.46 9.60 27.12
N LYS A 114 2.74 9.89 26.93
CA LYS A 114 3.43 10.99 27.61
C LYS A 114 3.04 12.37 27.10
N ARG A 115 2.65 12.49 25.85
CA ARG A 115 2.36 13.76 25.16
C ARG A 115 0.87 14.03 25.00
N ALA A 116 0.02 13.05 25.26
CA ALA A 116 -1.42 13.18 25.10
C ALA A 116 -1.97 14.24 26.05
N THR A 117 -2.82 15.11 25.52
CA THR A 117 -3.59 16.08 26.31
C THR A 117 -4.86 15.43 26.85
N VAL A 118 -5.52 16.11 27.78
CA VAL A 118 -6.84 15.65 28.29
C VAL A 118 -7.85 15.55 27.14
N ASP A 119 -7.80 16.45 26.19
CA ASP A 119 -8.71 16.45 25.03
C ASP A 119 -8.41 15.27 24.09
N ASP A 120 -7.15 14.92 23.88
CA ASP A 120 -6.75 13.73 23.12
C ASP A 120 -7.30 12.45 23.75
N ILE A 121 -7.21 12.34 25.06
CA ILE A 121 -7.71 11.18 25.83
C ILE A 121 -9.23 11.06 25.69
N LYS A 122 -9.94 12.18 25.82
CA LYS A 122 -11.41 12.20 25.66
C LYS A 122 -11.83 11.76 24.26
N GLU A 123 -11.12 12.23 23.25
CA GLU A 123 -11.41 11.86 21.87
C GLU A 123 -11.13 10.36 21.61
N LEU A 124 -10.05 9.82 22.16
CA LEU A 124 -9.76 8.39 22.09
C LEU A 124 -10.83 7.55 22.79
N GLU A 125 -11.28 7.95 23.97
CA GLU A 125 -12.39 7.31 24.69
C GLU A 125 -13.68 7.34 23.88
N ARG A 126 -13.99 8.46 23.22
CA ARG A 126 -15.14 8.59 22.35
C ARG A 126 -15.08 7.62 21.18
N ILE A 127 -13.93 7.53 20.50
CA ILE A 127 -13.72 6.63 19.37
C ILE A 127 -13.80 5.17 19.82
N ASP A 128 -13.18 4.83 20.93
CA ASP A 128 -13.20 3.47 21.50
C ASP A 128 -14.65 3.04 21.84
N SER A 129 -15.46 3.93 22.38
CA SER A 129 -16.86 3.63 22.67
C SER A 129 -17.69 3.34 21.41
N ILE A 130 -17.35 3.98 20.29
CA ILE A 130 -18.00 3.73 18.98
C ILE A 130 -17.60 2.35 18.43
N ILE A 131 -16.33 1.98 18.54
CA ILE A 131 -15.80 0.71 18.03
C ILE A 131 -16.33 -0.48 18.82
N ASN A 132 -16.56 -0.30 20.13
CA ASN A 132 -17.01 -1.36 21.05
C ASN A 132 -18.53 -1.45 21.18
N GLU A 133 -19.27 -0.66 20.44
CA GLU A 133 -20.71 -0.84 20.28
C GLU A 133 -20.99 -2.02 19.35
#